data_572dce3561b62ca23fb7b37cebe747c5
#
_entry.id   572dce3561b62ca23fb7b37cebe747c5
#
_cell.length_a   1.000
_cell.length_b   1.000
_cell.length_c   1.000
_cell.angle_alpha   90.00
_cell.angle_beta   90.00
_cell.angle_gamma   90.00
#
_symmetry.space_group_name_H-M   'P 1'
#
loop_
_entity.id
_entity.type
_entity.pdbx_description
1 polymer ?
#
loop_
_entity_poly.entity_id
_entity_poly.type
_entity_poly.pdbx_seq_one_letter_code
_entity_poly.pdbx_strand_id
1 'polypeptide(L)'
;MGSRSDEVRKIQEALKSKGYYTYNTDGIFGTRTKNAVIAFQRDNGLDADGIAGEKTLKALGINESSSGGYSSADFELLARIISAEARGESYLGQVAVGAVILNRIEHPSFPDTLSGVIYQKGAFSCLYDGQFYEPIADSAYSAARDAINGLDPSGGAIYYYNPSTATSKWIFSRPVITTIGAHRFCS
;
A
#
# COMPACT_ATOMS: atom_id res chain seq x y z
N MET A 1 -10.30 -9.84 -2.32
CA MET A 1 -11.24 -8.71 -2.21
C MET A 1 -10.41 -7.50 -1.83
N GLY A 2 -10.49 -6.38 -2.58
CA GLY A 2 -9.74 -5.16 -2.25
C GLY A 2 -10.20 -4.58 -0.91
N SER A 3 -9.27 -3.95 -0.20
CA SER A 3 -9.60 -3.20 1.02
C SER A 3 -10.71 -2.21 0.72
N ARG A 4 -11.76 -2.25 1.53
CA ARG A 4 -12.82 -1.24 1.51
C ARG A 4 -12.45 -0.17 2.52
N SER A 5 -12.11 1.02 2.06
CA SER A 5 -11.91 2.15 2.93
C SER A 5 -12.90 3.27 2.60
N ASP A 6 -13.32 4.00 3.61
CA ASP A 6 -14.18 5.18 3.42
C ASP A 6 -13.45 6.26 2.60
N GLU A 7 -12.13 6.26 2.63
CA GLU A 7 -11.30 7.17 1.82
C GLU A 7 -11.37 6.87 0.34
N VAL A 8 -11.23 5.59 -0.03
CA VAL A 8 -11.40 5.18 -1.44
C VAL A 8 -12.81 5.53 -1.92
N ARG A 9 -13.81 5.37 -1.07
CA ARG A 9 -15.18 5.77 -1.38
C ARG A 9 -15.28 7.28 -1.63
N LYS A 10 -14.68 8.11 -0.78
CA LYS A 10 -14.63 9.56 -0.97
C LYS A 10 -13.95 9.96 -2.28
N ILE A 11 -12.85 9.30 -2.63
CA ILE A 11 -12.15 9.50 -3.91
C ILE A 11 -13.07 9.12 -5.08
N GLN A 12 -13.72 7.96 -5.03
CA GLN A 12 -14.66 7.52 -6.06
C GLN A 12 -15.85 8.48 -6.21
N GLU A 13 -16.40 8.97 -5.11
CA GLU A 13 -17.49 9.96 -5.10
C GLU A 13 -17.06 11.29 -5.72
N ALA A 14 -15.88 11.79 -5.36
CA ALA A 14 -15.33 13.00 -5.93
C ALA A 14 -15.04 12.86 -7.44
N LEU A 15 -14.47 11.72 -7.86
CA LEU A 15 -14.26 11.42 -9.28
C LEU A 15 -15.59 11.29 -10.03
N LYS A 16 -16.60 10.69 -9.39
CA LYS A 16 -17.94 10.52 -9.96
C LYS A 16 -18.65 11.85 -10.14
N SER A 17 -18.59 12.74 -9.15
CA SER A 17 -19.16 14.10 -9.24
C SER A 17 -18.53 14.94 -10.34
N LYS A 18 -17.26 14.67 -10.69
CA LYS A 18 -16.52 15.35 -11.77
C LYS A 18 -16.58 14.60 -13.11
N GLY A 19 -17.33 13.49 -13.22
CA GLY A 19 -17.57 12.76 -14.46
C GLY A 19 -16.48 11.77 -14.86
N TYR A 20 -15.45 11.52 -14.01
CA TYR A 20 -14.36 10.60 -14.31
C TYR A 20 -14.65 9.15 -13.86
N TYR A 21 -15.64 8.93 -12.99
CA TYR A 21 -15.98 7.60 -12.48
C TYR A 21 -17.47 7.32 -12.66
N THR A 22 -17.82 6.30 -13.43
CA THR A 22 -19.21 5.99 -13.81
C THR A 22 -19.77 4.76 -13.09
N TYR A 23 -18.97 4.13 -12.23
CA TYR A 23 -19.32 2.90 -11.53
C TYR A 23 -19.88 3.17 -10.12
N ASN A 24 -20.25 2.10 -9.41
CA ASN A 24 -20.64 2.20 -8.00
C ASN A 24 -19.41 2.54 -7.14
N THR A 25 -19.61 3.41 -6.16
CA THR A 25 -18.60 3.79 -5.17
C THR A 25 -18.55 2.73 -4.08
N ASP A 26 -17.80 1.67 -4.36
CA ASP A 26 -17.72 0.46 -3.51
C ASP A 26 -16.60 0.54 -2.44
N GLY A 27 -15.79 1.60 -2.49
CA GLY A 27 -14.64 1.78 -1.61
C GLY A 27 -13.47 0.85 -1.93
N ILE A 28 -13.48 0.21 -3.11
CA ILE A 28 -12.40 -0.67 -3.57
C ILE A 28 -11.55 0.06 -4.60
N PHE A 29 -10.26 0.28 -4.29
CA PHE A 29 -9.34 0.84 -5.27
C PHE A 29 -8.86 -0.25 -6.23
N GLY A 30 -9.61 -0.43 -7.31
CA GLY A 30 -9.26 -1.36 -8.39
C GLY A 30 -8.88 -0.61 -9.67
N THR A 31 -8.68 -1.36 -10.76
CA THR A 31 -8.31 -0.82 -12.08
C THR A 31 -9.22 0.31 -12.55
N ARG A 32 -10.52 0.23 -12.27
CA ARG A 32 -11.50 1.26 -12.65
C ARG A 32 -11.24 2.59 -11.94
N THR A 33 -11.00 2.55 -10.64
CA THR A 33 -10.69 3.73 -9.84
C THR A 33 -9.35 4.32 -10.24
N LYS A 34 -8.31 3.49 -10.43
CA LYS A 34 -7.00 3.91 -10.91
C LYS A 34 -7.08 4.63 -12.26
N ASN A 35 -7.79 4.05 -13.23
CA ASN A 35 -7.95 4.67 -14.55
C ASN A 35 -8.69 6.02 -14.47
N ALA A 36 -9.68 6.13 -13.59
CA ALA A 36 -10.38 7.39 -13.34
C ALA A 36 -9.46 8.45 -12.70
N VAL A 37 -8.60 8.06 -11.76
CA VAL A 37 -7.57 8.94 -11.18
C VAL A 37 -6.61 9.41 -12.26
N ILE A 38 -6.09 8.52 -13.10
CA ILE A 38 -5.18 8.87 -14.21
C ILE A 38 -5.83 9.87 -15.16
N ALA A 39 -7.08 9.62 -15.57
CA ALA A 39 -7.81 10.53 -16.45
C ALA A 39 -7.97 11.91 -15.82
N PHE A 40 -8.40 11.95 -14.56
CA PHE A 40 -8.54 13.18 -13.80
C PHE A 40 -7.21 13.95 -13.68
N GLN A 41 -6.13 13.25 -13.33
CA GLN A 41 -4.80 13.85 -13.19
C GLN A 41 -4.34 14.49 -14.52
N ARG A 42 -4.50 13.77 -15.63
CA ARG A 42 -4.12 14.26 -16.97
C ARG A 42 -4.87 15.54 -17.31
N ASP A 43 -6.18 15.56 -17.12
CA ASP A 43 -7.03 16.72 -17.47
C ASP A 43 -6.78 17.92 -16.55
N ASN A 44 -6.24 17.71 -15.35
CA ASN A 44 -5.91 18.78 -14.40
C ASN A 44 -4.41 19.13 -14.37
N GLY A 45 -3.60 18.65 -15.32
CA GLY A 45 -2.18 18.97 -15.40
C GLY A 45 -1.33 18.43 -14.25
N LEU A 46 -1.79 17.33 -13.63
CA LEU A 46 -1.07 16.61 -12.59
C LEU A 46 -0.28 15.44 -13.20
N ASP A 47 0.69 14.91 -12.44
CA ASP A 47 1.38 13.70 -12.80
C ASP A 47 0.36 12.55 -12.90
N ALA A 48 0.14 12.02 -14.10
CA ALA A 48 -0.89 11.01 -14.38
C ALA A 48 -0.41 9.60 -14.00
N ASP A 49 -0.06 9.43 -12.72
CA ASP A 49 0.53 8.21 -12.16
C ASP A 49 -0.50 7.23 -11.56
N GLY A 50 -1.73 7.71 -11.38
CA GLY A 50 -2.82 6.95 -10.77
C GLY A 50 -2.73 6.86 -9.24
N ILE A 51 -1.89 7.70 -8.61
CA ILE A 51 -1.84 7.85 -7.15
C ILE A 51 -2.74 9.01 -6.74
N ALA A 52 -3.70 8.76 -5.87
CA ALA A 52 -4.51 9.81 -5.26
C ALA A 52 -3.76 10.49 -4.11
N GLY A 53 -2.56 11.02 -4.39
CA GLY A 53 -1.74 11.76 -3.42
C GLY A 53 -2.28 13.17 -3.14
N GLU A 54 -1.60 13.93 -2.25
CA GLU A 54 -1.99 15.25 -1.77
C GLU A 54 -2.45 16.21 -2.87
N LYS A 55 -1.68 16.34 -3.96
CA LYS A 55 -2.02 17.20 -5.09
C LYS A 55 -3.33 16.77 -5.76
N THR A 56 -3.53 15.46 -5.91
CA THR A 56 -4.74 14.89 -6.52
C THR A 56 -5.95 15.05 -5.62
N LEU A 57 -5.81 14.76 -4.31
CA LEU A 57 -6.88 14.94 -3.32
C LEU A 57 -7.31 16.41 -3.23
N LYS A 58 -6.36 17.33 -3.18
CA LYS A 58 -6.62 18.77 -3.19
C LYS A 58 -7.36 19.20 -4.46
N ALA A 59 -6.96 18.72 -5.63
CA ALA A 59 -7.63 19.02 -6.90
C ALA A 59 -9.04 18.40 -6.99
N LEU A 60 -9.25 17.25 -6.35
CA LEU A 60 -10.57 16.63 -6.21
C LEU A 60 -11.50 17.41 -5.26
N GLY A 61 -10.95 18.35 -4.46
CA GLY A 61 -11.69 19.07 -3.43
C GLY A 61 -11.88 18.27 -2.14
N ILE A 62 -11.09 17.22 -1.96
CA ILE A 62 -11.05 16.45 -0.73
C ILE A 62 -10.05 17.19 0.17
N ASN A 63 -10.57 18.03 1.07
CA ASN A 63 -9.75 18.71 2.08
C ASN A 63 -9.25 17.65 3.07
N GLU A 64 -7.94 17.62 3.25
CA GLU A 64 -7.29 16.83 4.27
C GLU A 64 -7.70 17.31 5.67
N SER A 65 -8.75 16.70 6.18
CA SER A 65 -8.92 16.57 7.62
C SER A 65 -8.51 15.14 7.95
N SER A 66 -7.24 14.99 8.31
CA SER A 66 -6.68 13.77 8.92
C SER A 66 -7.07 12.42 8.27
N SER A 67 -6.45 12.07 7.16
CA SER A 67 -6.07 10.70 6.85
C SER A 67 -5.04 10.68 5.72
N GLY A 68 -3.82 10.46 6.07
CA GLY A 68 -2.75 9.78 5.37
C GLY A 68 -2.50 10.07 3.89
N GLY A 69 -2.42 11.32 3.47
CA GLY A 69 -1.80 11.63 2.19
C GLY A 69 -0.30 11.32 2.28
N TYR A 70 0.14 10.17 1.75
CA TYR A 70 1.55 9.82 1.71
C TYR A 70 2.29 10.80 0.81
N SER A 71 3.38 11.38 1.31
CA SER A 71 4.26 12.25 0.54
C SER A 71 5.00 11.47 -0.55
N SER A 72 5.60 12.16 -1.51
CA SER A 72 6.48 11.52 -2.49
C SER A 72 7.64 10.75 -1.82
N ALA A 73 8.12 11.24 -0.68
CA ALA A 73 9.15 10.56 0.10
C ALA A 73 8.63 9.27 0.75
N ASP A 74 7.40 9.27 1.27
CA ASP A 74 6.75 8.07 1.80
C ASP A 74 6.51 7.04 0.69
N PHE A 75 6.07 7.49 -0.47
CA PHE A 75 5.89 6.61 -1.63
C PHE A 75 7.20 5.92 -2.04
N GLU A 76 8.29 6.69 -2.14
CA GLU A 76 9.60 6.13 -2.47
C GLU A 76 10.10 5.18 -1.38
N LEU A 77 9.90 5.54 -0.11
CA LEU A 77 10.27 4.70 1.03
C LEU A 77 9.50 3.38 1.04
N LEU A 78 8.19 3.42 0.76
CA LEU A 78 7.37 2.21 0.65
C LEU A 78 7.80 1.35 -0.54
N ALA A 79 8.05 1.94 -1.71
CA ALA A 79 8.54 1.21 -2.87
C ALA A 79 9.91 0.54 -2.58
N ARG A 80 10.79 1.25 -1.88
CA ARG A 80 12.11 0.75 -1.49
C ARG A 80 12.04 -0.45 -0.57
N ILE A 81 11.21 -0.39 0.47
CA ILE A 81 11.06 -1.53 1.40
C ILE A 81 10.38 -2.72 0.72
N ILE A 82 9.36 -2.51 -0.13
CA ILE A 82 8.75 -3.58 -0.93
C ILE A 82 9.79 -4.23 -1.84
N SER A 83 10.62 -3.43 -2.52
CA SER A 83 11.69 -3.95 -3.38
C SER A 83 12.71 -4.78 -2.61
N ALA A 84 13.05 -4.40 -1.40
CA ALA A 84 14.00 -5.12 -0.56
C ALA A 84 13.42 -6.43 0.00
N GLU A 85 12.16 -6.41 0.46
CA GLU A 85 11.53 -7.55 1.15
C GLU A 85 10.85 -8.55 0.19
N ALA A 86 10.41 -8.11 -0.97
CA ALA A 86 9.54 -8.89 -1.85
C ALA A 86 10.01 -8.95 -3.31
N ARG A 87 11.29 -8.70 -3.58
CA ARG A 87 11.86 -8.67 -4.96
C ARG A 87 11.60 -9.98 -5.72
N GLY A 88 11.65 -11.12 -5.04
CA GLY A 88 11.42 -12.45 -5.62
C GLY A 88 9.95 -12.89 -5.63
N GLU A 89 9.05 -12.10 -5.08
CA GLU A 89 7.65 -12.45 -4.98
C GLU A 89 6.85 -12.05 -6.22
N SER A 90 5.69 -12.69 -6.38
CA SER A 90 4.71 -12.27 -7.39
C SER A 90 4.28 -10.81 -7.15
N TYR A 91 3.78 -10.15 -8.19
CA TYR A 91 3.28 -8.78 -8.05
C TYR A 91 2.26 -8.63 -6.90
N LEU A 92 1.34 -9.60 -6.79
CA LEU A 92 0.36 -9.61 -5.72
C LEU A 92 1.00 -9.76 -4.33
N GLY A 93 2.10 -10.52 -4.22
CA GLY A 93 2.90 -10.65 -3.00
C GLY A 93 3.59 -9.33 -2.62
N GLN A 94 4.11 -8.61 -3.61
CA GLN A 94 4.70 -7.29 -3.41
C GLN A 94 3.65 -6.28 -2.89
N VAL A 95 2.45 -6.26 -3.48
CA VAL A 95 1.33 -5.42 -3.01
C VAL A 95 0.93 -5.81 -1.58
N ALA A 96 0.86 -7.11 -1.27
CA ALA A 96 0.50 -7.58 0.06
C ALA A 96 1.51 -7.16 1.13
N VAL A 97 2.82 -7.20 0.82
CA VAL A 97 3.86 -6.69 1.73
C VAL A 97 3.69 -5.19 1.98
N GLY A 98 3.43 -4.41 0.92
CA GLY A 98 3.10 -2.98 1.06
C GLY A 98 1.88 -2.73 1.93
N ALA A 99 0.81 -3.48 1.70
CA ALA A 99 -0.43 -3.37 2.48
C ALA A 99 -0.22 -3.70 3.96
N VAL A 100 0.59 -4.72 4.30
CA VAL A 100 0.92 -5.03 5.71
C VAL A 100 1.59 -3.84 6.40
N ILE A 101 2.49 -3.14 5.71
CA ILE A 101 3.17 -1.96 6.28
C ILE A 101 2.15 -0.86 6.56
N LEU A 102 1.23 -0.62 5.64
CA LEU A 102 0.17 0.37 5.80
C LEU A 102 -0.83 -0.02 6.90
N ASN A 103 -1.22 -1.29 6.97
CA ASN A 103 -2.07 -1.81 8.05
C ASN A 103 -1.43 -1.63 9.43
N ARG A 104 -0.10 -1.74 9.54
CA ARG A 104 0.61 -1.47 10.80
C ARG A 104 0.48 -0.02 11.24
N ILE A 105 0.53 0.95 10.32
CA ILE A 105 0.36 2.38 10.64
C ILE A 105 -1.01 2.65 11.28
N GLU A 106 -2.03 1.94 10.83
CA GLU A 106 -3.40 2.07 11.36
C GLU A 106 -3.63 1.26 12.65
N HIS A 107 -2.71 0.33 12.98
CA HIS A 107 -2.89 -0.56 14.12
C HIS A 107 -2.24 0.00 15.39
N PRO A 108 -2.95 0.07 16.54
CA PRO A 108 -2.48 0.76 17.75
C PRO A 108 -1.21 0.16 18.40
N SER A 109 -0.77 -1.03 17.99
CA SER A 109 0.45 -1.67 18.50
C SER A 109 1.72 -1.28 17.73
N PHE A 110 1.61 -0.45 16.69
CA PHE A 110 2.72 -0.03 15.84
C PHE A 110 2.84 1.50 15.82
N PRO A 111 3.97 2.03 15.36
CA PRO A 111 4.08 3.47 15.07
C PRO A 111 3.06 3.93 14.02
N ASP A 112 2.57 5.16 14.18
CA ASP A 112 1.55 5.80 13.35
C ASP A 112 2.09 6.48 12.08
N THR A 113 3.36 6.25 11.75
CA THR A 113 4.01 6.79 10.56
C THR A 113 4.72 5.69 9.76
N LEU A 114 4.81 5.86 8.44
CA LEU A 114 5.48 4.92 7.56
C LEU A 114 6.95 4.71 7.97
N SER A 115 7.67 5.79 8.19
CA SER A 115 9.06 5.74 8.65
C SER A 115 9.18 5.07 10.01
N GLY A 116 8.27 5.35 10.93
CA GLY A 116 8.22 4.71 12.25
C GLY A 116 8.07 3.19 12.16
N VAL A 117 7.18 2.70 11.31
CA VAL A 117 6.98 1.26 11.08
C VAL A 117 8.19 0.62 10.41
N ILE A 118 8.74 1.27 9.37
CA ILE A 118 9.86 0.70 8.60
C ILE A 118 11.13 0.65 9.45
N TYR A 119 11.47 1.73 10.15
CA TYR A 119 12.69 1.81 10.95
C TYR A 119 12.52 1.28 12.40
N GLN A 120 11.38 0.69 12.72
CA GLN A 120 11.21 0.02 14.01
C GLN A 120 12.26 -1.08 14.18
N LYS A 121 12.94 -1.08 15.31
CA LYS A 121 14.04 -2.02 15.58
C LYS A 121 13.60 -3.48 15.38
N GLY A 122 14.27 -4.17 14.45
CA GLY A 122 14.01 -5.59 14.16
C GLY A 122 12.77 -5.85 13.30
N ALA A 123 12.12 -4.82 12.75
CA ALA A 123 10.94 -5.01 11.90
C ALA A 123 11.31 -5.61 10.52
N PHE A 124 12.45 -5.18 9.96
CA PHE A 124 12.90 -5.60 8.64
C PHE A 124 14.42 -5.87 8.65
N SER A 125 14.83 -7.08 8.24
CA SER A 125 16.23 -7.46 8.18
C SER A 125 16.98 -6.80 7.02
N CYS A 126 16.28 -6.49 5.93
CA CYS A 126 16.85 -5.87 4.74
C CYS A 126 17.49 -4.49 4.99
N LEU A 127 17.16 -3.82 6.10
CA LEU A 127 17.80 -2.58 6.52
C LEU A 127 19.28 -2.78 6.93
N TYR A 128 19.69 -4.02 7.28
CA TYR A 128 21.00 -4.34 7.82
C TYR A 128 21.85 -5.22 6.90
N ASP A 129 21.25 -5.85 5.89
CA ASP A 129 21.95 -6.76 4.96
C ASP A 129 22.29 -6.12 3.60
N GLY A 130 21.97 -4.83 3.44
CA GLY A 130 22.30 -4.05 2.23
C GLY A 130 21.21 -4.07 1.15
N GLN A 131 20.23 -4.95 1.20
CA GLN A 131 19.17 -5.06 0.17
C GLN A 131 18.33 -3.78 0.05
N PHE A 132 18.17 -3.06 1.16
CA PHE A 132 17.43 -1.80 1.19
C PHE A 132 18.05 -0.70 0.31
N TYR A 133 19.36 -0.77 0.05
CA TYR A 133 20.09 0.22 -0.75
C TYR A 133 20.25 -0.17 -2.22
N GLU A 134 19.76 -1.35 -2.59
CA GLU A 134 19.71 -1.78 -3.98
C GLU A 134 18.74 -0.92 -4.81
N PRO A 135 18.93 -0.83 -6.14
CA PRO A 135 17.97 -0.15 -7.01
C PRO A 135 16.55 -0.67 -6.82
N ILE A 136 15.59 0.23 -6.73
CA ILE A 136 14.18 -0.12 -6.57
C ILE A 136 13.67 -0.74 -7.88
N ALA A 137 13.03 -1.90 -7.79
CA ALA A 137 12.41 -2.54 -8.95
C ALA A 137 11.17 -1.77 -9.41
N ASP A 138 10.94 -1.67 -10.73
CA ASP A 138 9.77 -0.99 -11.30
C ASP A 138 8.43 -1.57 -10.79
N SER A 139 8.40 -2.89 -10.58
CA SER A 139 7.23 -3.57 -10.01
C SER A 139 6.93 -3.11 -8.57
N ALA A 140 7.95 -2.76 -7.80
CA ALA A 140 7.78 -2.29 -6.43
C ALA A 140 7.17 -0.88 -6.36
N TYR A 141 7.51 0.00 -7.31
CA TYR A 141 6.82 1.29 -7.45
C TYR A 141 5.33 1.11 -7.76
N SER A 142 5.02 0.18 -8.67
CA SER A 142 3.63 -0.13 -9.01
C SER A 142 2.89 -0.77 -7.83
N ALA A 143 3.55 -1.66 -7.08
CA ALA A 143 2.99 -2.31 -5.90
C ALA A 143 2.76 -1.31 -4.74
N ALA A 144 3.70 -0.40 -4.50
CA ALA A 144 3.54 0.68 -3.51
C ALA A 144 2.34 1.58 -3.84
N ARG A 145 2.20 1.92 -5.12
CA ARG A 145 1.05 2.69 -5.62
C ARG A 145 -0.27 1.99 -5.36
N ASP A 146 -0.37 0.72 -5.72
CA ASP A 146 -1.60 -0.04 -5.55
C ASP A 146 -1.93 -0.26 -4.06
N ALA A 147 -0.93 -0.47 -3.20
CA ALA A 147 -1.12 -0.56 -1.75
C ALA A 147 -1.60 0.78 -1.15
N ILE A 148 -0.96 1.92 -1.48
CA ILE A 148 -1.39 3.27 -1.04
C ILE A 148 -2.82 3.56 -1.50
N ASN A 149 -3.20 3.09 -2.68
CA ASN A 149 -4.54 3.21 -3.20
C ASN A 149 -5.55 2.23 -2.57
N GLY A 150 -5.17 1.51 -1.52
CA GLY A 150 -6.04 0.66 -0.72
C GLY A 150 -6.19 -0.78 -1.25
N LEU A 151 -5.36 -1.22 -2.21
CA LEU A 151 -5.34 -2.62 -2.59
C LEU A 151 -4.61 -3.43 -1.52
N ASP A 152 -5.37 -4.23 -0.76
CA ASP A 152 -4.83 -5.12 0.28
C ASP A 152 -5.16 -6.59 0.00
N PRO A 153 -4.27 -7.31 -0.69
CA PRO A 153 -4.44 -8.75 -0.89
C PRO A 153 -4.18 -9.57 0.38
N SER A 154 -3.56 -8.98 1.41
CA SER A 154 -3.26 -9.65 2.68
C SER A 154 -4.50 -9.83 3.56
N GLY A 155 -5.58 -9.06 3.28
CA GLY A 155 -6.84 -9.12 4.02
C GLY A 155 -6.78 -8.51 5.42
N GLY A 156 -6.00 -7.44 5.61
CA GLY A 156 -5.83 -6.77 6.89
C GLY A 156 -4.70 -7.35 7.75
N ALA A 157 -3.80 -8.16 7.17
CA ALA A 157 -2.68 -8.72 7.91
C ALA A 157 -1.72 -7.64 8.40
N ILE A 158 -1.16 -7.85 9.60
CA ILE A 158 -0.13 -6.99 10.20
C ILE A 158 1.21 -7.70 10.35
N TYR A 159 1.25 -9.00 10.03
CA TYR A 159 2.47 -9.80 9.98
C TYR A 159 2.51 -10.65 8.72
N TYR A 160 3.72 -10.99 8.29
CA TYR A 160 3.94 -12.01 7.27
C TYR A 160 5.26 -12.74 7.53
N TYR A 161 5.39 -13.93 7.01
CA TYR A 161 6.61 -14.72 7.09
C TYR A 161 6.68 -15.76 5.99
N ASN A 162 7.89 -16.13 5.62
CA ASN A 162 8.14 -17.28 4.77
C ASN A 162 8.34 -18.52 5.67
N PRO A 163 7.48 -19.54 5.61
CA PRO A 163 7.58 -20.72 6.48
C PRO A 163 8.83 -21.56 6.26
N SER A 164 9.50 -21.41 5.11
CA SER A 164 10.73 -22.13 4.80
C SER A 164 11.98 -21.51 5.45
N THR A 165 11.93 -20.23 5.82
CA THR A 165 13.08 -19.49 6.36
C THR A 165 12.85 -18.94 7.76
N ALA A 166 11.59 -18.77 8.18
CA ALA A 166 11.26 -18.28 9.50
C ALA A 166 11.65 -19.28 10.59
N THR A 167 12.23 -18.76 11.67
CA THR A 167 12.67 -19.56 12.84
C THR A 167 11.92 -19.22 14.12
N SER A 168 11.15 -18.12 14.13
CA SER A 168 10.42 -17.65 15.30
C SER A 168 9.20 -18.51 15.59
N LYS A 169 9.21 -19.20 16.74
CA LYS A 169 8.04 -19.97 17.21
C LYS A 169 6.81 -19.10 17.39
N TRP A 170 7.00 -17.86 17.75
CA TRP A 170 5.92 -16.90 17.95
C TRP A 170 5.16 -16.62 16.67
N ILE A 171 5.84 -16.39 15.55
CA ILE A 171 5.18 -16.08 14.28
C ILE A 171 4.34 -17.28 13.77
N PHE A 172 4.78 -18.51 14.05
CA PHE A 172 4.04 -19.73 13.68
C PHE A 172 2.74 -19.93 14.48
N SER A 173 2.59 -19.24 15.63
CA SER A 173 1.38 -19.31 16.44
C SER A 173 0.32 -18.27 16.02
N ARG A 174 0.66 -17.37 15.09
CA ARG A 174 -0.27 -16.32 14.64
C ARG A 174 -1.33 -16.90 13.68
N PRO A 175 -2.59 -16.47 13.79
CA PRO A 175 -3.65 -16.88 12.86
C PRO A 175 -3.31 -16.44 11.44
N VAL A 176 -3.21 -17.40 10.50
CA VAL A 176 -2.97 -17.13 9.10
C VAL A 176 -4.28 -16.68 8.43
N ILE A 177 -4.24 -15.52 7.79
CA ILE A 177 -5.38 -14.96 7.04
C ILE A 177 -5.33 -15.48 5.59
N THR A 178 -4.15 -15.40 4.96
CA THR A 178 -3.97 -15.83 3.56
C THR A 178 -2.53 -16.25 3.30
N THR A 179 -2.32 -16.92 2.17
CA THR A 179 -0.99 -17.29 1.66
C THR A 179 -0.86 -16.77 0.23
N ILE A 180 0.19 -16.01 -0.05
CA ILE A 180 0.48 -15.47 -1.39
C ILE A 180 1.96 -15.73 -1.66
N GLY A 181 2.26 -16.43 -2.77
CA GLY A 181 3.62 -16.84 -3.09
C GLY A 181 4.24 -17.68 -1.99
N ALA A 182 5.44 -17.31 -1.55
CA ALA A 182 6.15 -17.98 -0.46
C ALA A 182 5.76 -17.48 0.93
N HIS A 183 4.92 -16.45 1.05
CA HIS A 183 4.59 -15.79 2.30
C HIS A 183 3.22 -16.19 2.85
N ARG A 184 3.15 -16.37 4.17
CA ARG A 184 1.92 -16.43 4.95
C ARG A 184 1.68 -15.10 5.62
N PHE A 185 0.48 -14.56 5.44
CA PHE A 185 0.02 -13.29 6.00
C PHE A 185 -0.91 -13.56 7.18
N CYS A 186 -0.68 -12.90 8.31
CA CYS A 186 -1.35 -13.21 9.58
C CYS A 186 -1.65 -11.96 10.43
N SER A 187 -2.56 -12.15 11.38
CA SER A 187 -3.00 -11.13 12.35
C SER A 187 -2.21 -11.18 13.66
#